data_485fb9a83f7dfa96e92f5804bb24260d
#
_entry.id   485fb9a83f7dfa96e92f5804bb24260d
#
_cell.length_a   1.000
_cell.length_b   1.000
_cell.length_c   1.000
_cell.angle_alpha   90.00
_cell.angle_beta   90.00
_cell.angle_gamma   90.00
#
_symmetry.space_group_name_H-M   'P 1'
#
loop_
_entity.id
_entity.type
_entity.pdbx_description
1 polymer ?
#
loop_
_entity_poly.entity_id
_entity_poly.type
_entity_poly.pdbx_seq_one_letter_code
_entity_poly.pdbx_strand_id
1 'polypeptide(L)'
;MKILLVGGTGTIGKRIYWRLQDAHEILTAGSKSGDVQVDMTDPRSIEEMFTKIGKVDALVVAAGSAPMAPVQDLTQEHFQEGIRSKMMGQINLALIGQKHLNPGGSITLTSGILSEDPIALGAVLSTINAAVNGFVIGAAGELLQRGIRINVVSPGIVEDSAEAIGSYFPGHNPVPMERVVNGYLKSILGICTGQVIKVY
;
A
#
# COMPACT_ATOMS: atom_id res chain seq x y z
N MET A 1 -2.54 14.60 13.44
CA MET A 1 -1.36 13.98 12.77
C MET A 1 -1.28 14.55 11.36
N LYS A 2 -0.07 14.65 10.82
CA LYS A 2 0.17 14.91 9.40
C LYS A 2 0.42 13.59 8.70
N ILE A 3 -0.45 13.23 7.76
CA ILE A 3 -0.45 11.92 7.08
C ILE A 3 -0.17 12.13 5.59
N LEU A 4 0.86 11.46 5.07
CA LEU A 4 1.08 11.36 3.63
C LEU A 4 0.37 10.12 3.09
N LEU A 5 -0.58 10.32 2.18
CA LEU A 5 -1.36 9.26 1.55
C LEU A 5 -1.02 9.18 0.05
N VAL A 6 -0.15 8.24 -0.30
CA VAL A 6 0.18 7.94 -1.70
C VAL A 6 -0.91 7.06 -2.30
N GLY A 7 -1.49 7.51 -3.41
CA GLY A 7 -2.65 6.87 -4.04
C GLY A 7 -4.00 7.35 -3.48
N GLY A 8 -4.04 8.54 -2.85
CA GLY A 8 -5.22 9.10 -2.21
C GLY A 8 -6.45 9.30 -3.13
N THR A 9 -6.25 9.33 -4.44
CA THR A 9 -7.34 9.46 -5.44
C THR A 9 -7.87 8.11 -5.97
N GLY A 10 -7.20 7.01 -5.62
CA GLY A 10 -7.61 5.65 -6.00
C GLY A 10 -8.80 5.12 -5.21
N THR A 11 -9.29 3.93 -5.57
CA THR A 11 -10.49 3.30 -4.98
C THR A 11 -10.42 3.19 -3.46
N ILE A 12 -9.34 2.67 -2.91
CA ILE A 12 -9.12 2.54 -1.46
C ILE A 12 -8.69 3.90 -0.87
N GLY A 13 -7.74 4.59 -1.53
CA GLY A 13 -7.16 5.82 -1.02
C GLY A 13 -8.17 6.93 -0.73
N LYS A 14 -9.14 7.14 -1.64
CA LYS A 14 -10.21 8.14 -1.42
C LYS A 14 -11.06 7.86 -0.19
N ARG A 15 -11.27 6.58 0.16
CA ARG A 15 -12.04 6.18 1.34
C ARG A 15 -11.24 6.38 2.63
N ILE A 16 -9.91 6.14 2.58
CA ILE A 16 -9.00 6.47 3.68
C ILE A 16 -9.00 7.99 3.91
N TYR A 17 -8.86 8.77 2.82
CA TYR A 17 -8.91 10.24 2.87
C TYR A 17 -10.17 10.73 3.57
N TRP A 18 -11.35 10.33 3.08
CA TRP A 18 -12.63 10.77 3.63
C TRP A 18 -12.82 10.39 5.10
N ARG A 19 -12.26 9.25 5.52
CA ARG A 19 -12.39 8.78 6.90
C ARG A 19 -11.52 9.54 7.90
N LEU A 20 -10.41 10.12 7.43
CA LEU A 20 -9.40 10.75 8.29
C LEU A 20 -9.35 12.28 8.21
N GLN A 21 -9.89 12.89 7.16
CA GLN A 21 -9.70 14.32 6.85
C GLN A 21 -10.23 15.27 7.93
N ASP A 22 -11.28 14.89 8.67
CA ASP A 22 -11.89 15.77 9.69
C ASP A 22 -11.03 15.86 10.98
N ALA A 23 -10.16 14.87 11.20
CA ALA A 23 -9.35 14.77 12.43
C ALA A 23 -7.85 14.94 12.19
N HIS A 24 -7.39 14.90 10.94
CA HIS A 24 -5.97 14.87 10.58
C HIS A 24 -5.68 15.75 9.36
N GLU A 25 -4.46 16.30 9.29
CA GLU A 25 -3.92 16.91 8.09
C GLU A 25 -3.50 15.78 7.11
N ILE A 26 -4.13 15.70 5.95
CA ILE A 26 -3.81 14.67 4.95
C ILE A 26 -3.26 15.34 3.70
N LEU A 27 -2.04 14.96 3.33
CA LEU A 27 -1.45 15.29 2.05
C LEU A 27 -1.59 14.08 1.13
N THR A 28 -2.25 14.26 0.01
CA THR A 28 -2.36 13.21 -1.01
C THR A 28 -1.23 13.31 -2.01
N ALA A 29 -0.67 12.16 -2.41
CA ALA A 29 0.36 12.09 -3.44
C ALA A 29 0.02 11.04 -4.50
N GLY A 30 0.41 11.30 -5.75
CA GLY A 30 0.22 10.38 -6.87
C GLY A 30 0.93 10.85 -8.13
N SER A 31 1.01 9.99 -9.15
CA SER A 31 1.75 10.29 -10.39
C SER A 31 1.09 11.37 -11.24
N LYS A 32 -0.25 11.50 -11.18
CA LYS A 32 -1.03 12.42 -12.03
C LYS A 32 -1.93 13.36 -11.24
N SER A 33 -2.17 13.07 -9.97
CA SER A 33 -3.16 13.78 -9.15
C SER A 33 -2.78 13.72 -7.66
N GLY A 34 -3.33 14.62 -6.88
CA GLY A 34 -3.04 14.80 -5.45
C GLY A 34 -2.44 16.19 -5.18
N ASP A 35 -2.19 16.49 -3.91
CA ASP A 35 -1.58 17.75 -3.47
C ASP A 35 -0.12 17.84 -3.91
N VAL A 36 0.55 16.68 -4.04
CA VAL A 36 1.94 16.55 -4.48
C VAL A 36 2.05 15.43 -5.53
N GLN A 37 2.86 15.69 -6.56
CA GLN A 37 3.18 14.65 -7.53
C GLN A 37 4.38 13.80 -7.05
N VAL A 38 4.29 12.49 -7.30
CA VAL A 38 5.37 11.52 -7.05
C VAL A 38 5.30 10.37 -8.05
N ASP A 39 6.42 10.06 -8.65
CA ASP A 39 6.64 8.76 -9.28
C ASP A 39 7.30 7.82 -8.27
N MET A 40 6.51 6.90 -7.72
CA MET A 40 7.00 5.95 -6.71
C MET A 40 8.02 4.96 -7.28
N THR A 41 8.18 4.88 -8.60
CA THR A 41 9.18 4.04 -9.26
C THR A 41 10.55 4.72 -9.38
N ASP A 42 10.62 6.03 -9.16
CA ASP A 42 11.85 6.82 -9.14
C ASP A 42 12.20 7.30 -7.73
N PRO A 43 13.28 6.78 -7.11
CA PRO A 43 13.73 7.22 -5.79
C PRO A 43 13.98 8.73 -5.67
N ARG A 44 14.43 9.40 -6.76
CA ARG A 44 14.68 10.85 -6.76
C ARG A 44 13.36 11.62 -6.63
N SER A 45 12.33 11.19 -7.35
CA SER A 45 10.99 11.77 -7.24
C SER A 45 10.43 11.66 -5.82
N ILE A 46 10.69 10.54 -5.13
CA ILE A 46 10.29 10.34 -3.74
C ILE A 46 11.05 11.29 -2.80
N GLU A 47 12.36 11.43 -2.96
CA GLU A 47 13.19 12.36 -2.16
C GLU A 47 12.76 13.82 -2.36
N GLU A 48 12.51 14.24 -3.60
CA GLU A 48 12.00 15.57 -3.93
C GLU A 48 10.63 15.84 -3.29
N MET A 49 9.73 14.86 -3.32
CA MET A 49 8.44 14.95 -2.66
C MET A 49 8.61 15.20 -1.15
N PHE A 50 9.42 14.40 -0.46
CA PHE A 50 9.65 14.58 0.97
C PHE A 50 10.37 15.89 1.30
N THR A 51 11.25 16.36 0.43
CA THR A 51 11.89 17.68 0.57
C THR A 51 10.86 18.80 0.59
N LYS A 52 9.84 18.70 -0.26
CA LYS A 52 8.75 19.71 -0.36
C LYS A 52 7.80 19.66 0.83
N ILE A 53 7.40 18.46 1.26
CA ILE A 53 6.36 18.32 2.30
C ILE A 53 6.91 18.30 3.72
N GLY A 54 8.21 18.02 3.89
CA GLY A 54 8.84 17.88 5.21
C GLY A 54 8.44 16.59 5.93
N LYS A 55 8.53 16.60 7.27
CA LYS A 55 8.21 15.43 8.10
C LYS A 55 6.71 15.17 8.20
N VAL A 56 6.35 13.90 8.35
CA VAL A 56 4.99 13.43 8.55
C VAL A 56 4.92 12.46 9.74
N ASP A 57 3.71 12.25 10.28
CA ASP A 57 3.48 11.29 11.36
C ASP A 57 3.13 9.89 10.83
N ALA A 58 2.57 9.83 9.63
CA ALA A 58 2.26 8.56 8.99
C ALA A 58 2.47 8.63 7.47
N LEU A 59 3.02 7.55 6.91
CA LEU A 59 3.09 7.28 5.48
C LEU A 59 2.13 6.12 5.16
N VAL A 60 1.17 6.37 4.29
CA VAL A 60 0.20 5.36 3.82
C VAL A 60 0.34 5.21 2.32
N VAL A 61 0.54 3.98 1.85
CA VAL A 61 0.67 3.70 0.43
C VAL A 61 -0.45 2.77 -0.03
N ALA A 62 -1.44 3.34 -0.73
CA ALA A 62 -2.56 2.64 -1.35
C ALA A 62 -2.46 2.72 -2.89
N ALA A 63 -1.27 2.44 -3.42
CA ALA A 63 -0.93 2.57 -4.83
C ALA A 63 -0.04 1.42 -5.31
N GLY A 64 0.08 1.30 -6.61
CA GLY A 64 0.88 0.28 -7.29
C GLY A 64 0.01 -0.77 -7.98
N SER A 65 0.45 -1.20 -9.16
CA SER A 65 -0.21 -2.20 -10.00
C SER A 65 0.77 -3.29 -10.43
N ALA A 66 0.22 -4.42 -10.85
CA ALA A 66 0.96 -5.47 -11.51
C ALA A 66 0.06 -6.10 -12.59
N PRO A 67 0.62 -6.60 -13.70
CA PRO A 67 -0.16 -7.19 -14.77
C PRO A 67 -0.79 -8.53 -14.37
N MET A 68 -1.86 -8.88 -15.06
CA MET A 68 -2.53 -10.18 -14.95
C MET A 68 -2.48 -10.87 -16.32
N ALA A 69 -2.02 -12.12 -16.35
CA ALA A 69 -1.96 -12.92 -17.55
C ALA A 69 -1.97 -14.43 -17.22
N PRO A 70 -2.38 -15.31 -18.17
CA PRO A 70 -2.23 -16.74 -17.99
C PRO A 70 -0.76 -17.13 -17.78
N VAL A 71 -0.49 -18.11 -16.91
CA VAL A 71 0.89 -18.53 -16.60
C VAL A 71 1.70 -18.89 -17.84
N GLN A 72 1.07 -19.50 -18.83
CA GLN A 72 1.71 -19.88 -20.11
C GLN A 72 2.17 -18.70 -20.96
N ASP A 73 1.56 -17.52 -20.75
CA ASP A 73 1.85 -16.27 -21.49
C ASP A 73 2.72 -15.30 -20.67
N LEU A 74 3.06 -15.68 -19.43
CA LEU A 74 3.89 -14.83 -18.57
C LEU A 74 5.33 -14.77 -19.08
N THR A 75 5.87 -13.56 -19.07
CA THR A 75 7.26 -13.26 -19.40
C THR A 75 7.96 -12.61 -18.21
N GLN A 76 9.27 -12.49 -18.30
CA GLN A 76 10.07 -11.76 -17.31
C GLN A 76 9.62 -10.30 -17.19
N GLU A 77 9.20 -9.67 -18.28
CA GLU A 77 8.75 -8.28 -18.34
C GLU A 77 7.50 -8.05 -17.48
N HIS A 78 6.55 -8.99 -17.46
CA HIS A 78 5.38 -8.92 -16.58
C HIS A 78 5.78 -8.88 -15.10
N PHE A 79 6.75 -9.69 -14.69
CA PHE A 79 7.27 -9.64 -13.32
C PHE A 79 8.03 -8.34 -13.05
N GLN A 80 8.88 -7.88 -13.98
CA GLN A 80 9.64 -6.64 -13.83
C GLN A 80 8.71 -5.43 -13.69
N GLU A 81 7.60 -5.37 -14.42
CA GLU A 81 6.60 -4.33 -14.30
C GLU A 81 5.99 -4.31 -12.88
N GLY A 82 5.52 -5.44 -12.38
CA GLY A 82 4.98 -5.56 -11.01
C GLY A 82 6.01 -5.25 -9.94
N ILE A 83 7.26 -5.74 -10.12
CA ILE A 83 8.38 -5.45 -9.23
C ILE A 83 8.63 -3.94 -9.17
N ARG A 84 8.78 -3.29 -10.30
CA ARG A 84 9.07 -1.85 -10.37
C ARG A 84 7.94 -1.02 -9.77
N SER A 85 6.70 -1.29 -10.18
CA SER A 85 5.53 -0.51 -9.76
C SER A 85 5.13 -0.84 -8.31
N LYS A 86 4.54 -2.00 -8.08
CA LYS A 86 3.88 -2.29 -6.79
C LYS A 86 4.84 -2.70 -5.69
N MET A 87 5.87 -3.51 -5.98
CA MET A 87 6.80 -3.95 -4.96
C MET A 87 7.81 -2.85 -4.61
N MET A 88 8.71 -2.54 -5.54
CA MET A 88 9.78 -1.56 -5.28
C MET A 88 9.26 -0.15 -5.08
N GLY A 89 8.16 0.23 -5.76
CA GLY A 89 7.53 1.53 -5.52
C GLY A 89 7.13 1.72 -4.05
N GLN A 90 6.47 0.75 -3.44
CA GLN A 90 6.10 0.80 -2.02
C GLN A 90 7.32 0.66 -1.10
N ILE A 91 8.25 -0.24 -1.43
CA ILE A 91 9.48 -0.43 -0.64
C ILE A 91 10.33 0.85 -0.66
N ASN A 92 10.53 1.48 -1.80
CA ASN A 92 11.27 2.74 -1.91
C ASN A 92 10.63 3.87 -1.09
N LEU A 93 9.29 3.99 -1.13
CA LEU A 93 8.56 4.93 -0.28
C LEU A 93 8.82 4.65 1.20
N ALA A 94 8.86 3.39 1.63
CA ALA A 94 9.18 3.03 3.02
C ALA A 94 10.64 3.33 3.38
N LEU A 95 11.60 2.94 2.52
CA LEU A 95 13.05 3.12 2.74
C LEU A 95 13.44 4.61 2.80
N ILE A 96 12.88 5.44 1.95
CA ILE A 96 13.13 6.88 1.94
C ILE A 96 12.30 7.56 3.03
N GLY A 97 11.00 7.25 3.08
CA GLY A 97 10.03 7.87 3.98
C GLY A 97 10.35 7.69 5.46
N GLN A 98 10.96 6.56 5.86
CA GLN A 98 11.38 6.35 7.26
C GLN A 98 12.30 7.45 7.81
N LYS A 99 13.04 8.16 6.94
CA LYS A 99 13.92 9.26 7.32
C LYS A 99 13.15 10.56 7.58
N HIS A 100 11.92 10.63 7.08
CA HIS A 100 11.04 11.78 7.14
C HIS A 100 9.84 11.58 8.07
N LEU A 101 9.83 10.50 8.87
CA LEU A 101 8.84 10.31 9.91
C LEU A 101 9.21 11.05 11.19
N ASN A 102 8.21 11.57 11.87
CA ASN A 102 8.33 12.03 13.25
C ASN A 102 8.53 10.83 14.19
N PRO A 103 9.12 11.03 15.39
CA PRO A 103 9.20 9.97 16.41
C PRO A 103 7.81 9.38 16.72
N GLY A 104 7.72 8.06 16.79
CA GLY A 104 6.45 7.35 16.97
C GLY A 104 5.62 7.17 15.69
N GLY A 105 6.16 7.59 14.56
CA GLY A 105 5.48 7.52 13.26
C GLY A 105 5.21 6.11 12.76
N SER A 106 4.39 6.00 11.70
CA SER A 106 3.99 4.71 11.13
C SER A 106 4.07 4.68 9.61
N ILE A 107 4.32 3.48 9.07
CA ILE A 107 4.28 3.16 7.63
C ILE A 107 3.21 2.09 7.43
N THR A 108 2.31 2.31 6.47
CA THR A 108 1.30 1.34 6.06
C THR A 108 1.41 1.08 4.58
N LEU A 109 1.76 -0.14 4.20
CA LEU A 109 1.82 -0.60 2.81
C LEU A 109 0.55 -1.38 2.46
N THR A 110 0.37 -1.69 1.18
CA THR A 110 -0.79 -2.44 0.66
C THR A 110 -0.35 -3.64 -0.14
N SER A 111 -0.75 -4.83 0.29
CA SER A 111 -0.62 -6.08 -0.48
C SER A 111 -1.99 -6.51 -1.05
N GLY A 112 -2.44 -7.71 -0.76
CA GLY A 112 -3.75 -8.25 -1.12
C GLY A 112 -3.84 -9.74 -0.88
N ILE A 113 -5.07 -10.25 -0.78
CA ILE A 113 -5.40 -11.66 -0.51
C ILE A 113 -4.68 -12.64 -1.43
N LEU A 114 -4.35 -12.23 -2.66
CA LEU A 114 -3.68 -13.08 -3.65
C LEU A 114 -2.29 -13.56 -3.21
N SER A 115 -1.72 -13.01 -2.14
CA SER A 115 -0.51 -13.56 -1.50
C SER A 115 -0.75 -14.92 -0.83
N GLU A 116 -2.00 -15.29 -0.55
CA GLU A 116 -2.37 -16.51 0.19
C GLU A 116 -3.46 -17.31 -0.54
N ASP A 117 -4.44 -16.64 -1.13
CA ASP A 117 -5.57 -17.24 -1.82
C ASP A 117 -5.59 -16.74 -3.29
N PRO A 118 -4.98 -17.52 -4.21
CA PRO A 118 -4.73 -17.09 -5.58
C PRO A 118 -5.97 -17.19 -6.46
N ILE A 119 -5.99 -16.39 -7.53
CA ILE A 119 -6.99 -16.48 -8.62
C ILE A 119 -6.30 -16.82 -9.94
N ALA A 120 -7.09 -17.21 -10.93
CA ALA A 120 -6.60 -17.32 -12.30
C ALA A 120 -5.98 -15.99 -12.76
N LEU A 121 -4.95 -16.05 -13.59
CA LEU A 121 -4.18 -14.91 -14.10
C LEU A 121 -3.39 -14.11 -13.03
N GLY A 122 -3.47 -14.50 -11.76
CA GLY A 122 -2.98 -13.72 -10.62
C GLY A 122 -1.53 -13.97 -10.22
N ALA A 123 -0.76 -14.83 -10.92
CA ALA A 123 0.56 -15.28 -10.47
C ALA A 123 1.54 -14.13 -10.17
N VAL A 124 1.60 -13.10 -11.00
CA VAL A 124 2.44 -11.92 -10.76
C VAL A 124 1.98 -11.18 -9.50
N LEU A 125 0.67 -10.90 -9.37
CA LEU A 125 0.11 -10.22 -8.19
C LEU A 125 0.34 -11.01 -6.90
N SER A 126 0.19 -12.36 -6.94
CA SER A 126 0.47 -13.24 -5.80
C SER A 126 1.92 -13.10 -5.35
N THR A 127 2.86 -13.18 -6.29
CA THR A 127 4.30 -13.02 -6.03
C THR A 127 4.61 -11.65 -5.41
N ILE A 128 4.11 -10.57 -6.02
CA ILE A 128 4.39 -9.20 -5.58
C ILE A 128 3.77 -8.92 -4.21
N ASN A 129 2.52 -9.35 -3.97
CA ASN A 129 1.88 -9.16 -2.66
C ASN A 129 2.62 -9.93 -1.55
N ALA A 130 3.05 -11.16 -1.82
CA ALA A 130 3.85 -11.94 -0.88
C ALA A 130 5.21 -11.28 -0.58
N ALA A 131 5.86 -10.70 -1.59
CA ALA A 131 7.12 -9.97 -1.40
C ALA A 131 6.94 -8.71 -0.53
N VAL A 132 5.85 -7.94 -0.72
CA VAL A 132 5.54 -6.78 0.15
C VAL A 132 5.27 -7.24 1.59
N ASN A 133 4.54 -8.35 1.79
CA ASN A 133 4.33 -8.93 3.12
C ASN A 133 5.67 -9.31 3.77
N GLY A 134 6.54 -10.01 3.03
CA GLY A 134 7.87 -10.41 3.51
C GLY A 134 8.75 -9.22 3.91
N PHE A 135 8.75 -8.15 3.11
CA PHE A 135 9.47 -6.92 3.43
C PHE A 135 9.00 -6.32 4.76
N VAL A 136 7.69 -6.19 4.95
CA VAL A 136 7.11 -5.59 6.17
C VAL A 136 7.47 -6.41 7.41
N ILE A 137 7.36 -7.74 7.33
CA ILE A 137 7.71 -8.64 8.43
C ILE A 137 9.21 -8.52 8.77
N GLY A 138 10.07 -8.52 7.74
CA GLY A 138 11.53 -8.46 7.93
C GLY A 138 12.01 -7.11 8.47
N ALA A 139 11.42 -6.00 8.01
CA ALA A 139 11.84 -4.64 8.40
C ALA A 139 11.32 -4.18 9.77
N ALA A 140 10.27 -4.82 10.28
CA ALA A 140 9.53 -4.32 11.45
C ALA A 140 10.37 -4.20 12.71
N GLY A 141 11.24 -5.19 12.97
CA GLY A 141 12.08 -5.19 14.18
C GLY A 141 13.10 -4.06 14.20
N GLU A 142 13.74 -3.78 13.06
CA GLU A 142 14.72 -2.71 12.95
C GLU A 142 14.07 -1.32 13.01
N LEU A 143 12.93 -1.15 12.33
CA LEU A 143 12.18 0.10 12.36
C LEU A 143 11.63 0.42 13.76
N LEU A 144 11.21 -0.61 14.49
CA LEU A 144 10.71 -0.46 15.87
C LEU A 144 11.80 0.06 16.82
N GLN A 145 13.06 -0.35 16.66
CA GLN A 145 14.19 0.19 17.43
C GLN A 145 14.38 1.69 17.21
N ARG A 146 13.90 2.21 16.09
CA ARG A 146 13.88 3.65 15.76
C ARG A 146 12.57 4.35 16.12
N GLY A 147 11.68 3.66 16.83
CA GLY A 147 10.36 4.17 17.20
C GLY A 147 9.38 4.27 16.01
N ILE A 148 9.61 3.54 14.91
CA ILE A 148 8.75 3.53 13.73
C ILE A 148 8.04 2.19 13.62
N ARG A 149 6.73 2.21 13.43
CA ARG A 149 5.92 1.02 13.16
C ARG A 149 5.74 0.85 11.66
N ILE A 150 5.74 -0.38 11.18
CA ILE A 150 5.41 -0.71 9.79
C ILE A 150 4.44 -1.89 9.74
N ASN A 151 3.38 -1.76 8.96
CA ASN A 151 2.42 -2.83 8.72
C ASN A 151 2.01 -2.84 7.24
N VAL A 152 1.37 -3.92 6.81
CA VAL A 152 0.76 -4.02 5.49
C VAL A 152 -0.71 -4.42 5.63
N VAL A 153 -1.59 -3.72 4.92
CA VAL A 153 -3.00 -4.12 4.79
C VAL A 153 -3.13 -5.04 3.57
N SER A 154 -3.74 -6.20 3.79
CA SER A 154 -3.99 -7.21 2.76
C SER A 154 -5.50 -7.36 2.56
N PRO A 155 -6.13 -6.55 1.69
CA PRO A 155 -7.57 -6.65 1.42
C PRO A 155 -7.88 -7.83 0.50
N GLY A 156 -9.10 -8.39 0.64
CA GLY A 156 -9.75 -9.17 -0.37
C GLY A 156 -10.24 -8.31 -1.55
N ILE A 157 -11.08 -8.88 -2.41
CA ILE A 157 -11.78 -8.06 -3.40
C ILE A 157 -12.67 -7.07 -2.67
N VAL A 158 -12.48 -5.77 -2.91
CA VAL A 158 -13.28 -4.74 -2.27
C VAL A 158 -14.61 -4.55 -2.99
N GLU A 159 -15.68 -4.23 -2.25
CA GLU A 159 -17.02 -4.08 -2.82
C GLU A 159 -17.08 -3.05 -3.96
N ASP A 160 -16.34 -1.94 -3.84
CA ASP A 160 -16.25 -0.89 -4.88
C ASP A 160 -15.63 -1.39 -6.21
N SER A 161 -14.97 -2.55 -6.22
CA SER A 161 -14.35 -3.14 -7.40
C SER A 161 -15.05 -4.43 -7.85
N ALA A 162 -16.00 -4.94 -7.08
CA ALA A 162 -16.61 -6.25 -7.32
C ALA A 162 -17.34 -6.34 -8.67
N GLU A 163 -18.01 -5.28 -9.11
CA GLU A 163 -18.67 -5.23 -10.42
C GLU A 163 -17.66 -5.38 -11.58
N ALA A 164 -16.51 -4.72 -11.47
CA ALA A 164 -15.52 -4.68 -12.55
C ALA A 164 -14.65 -5.95 -12.64
N ILE A 165 -14.27 -6.52 -11.49
CA ILE A 165 -13.28 -7.61 -11.45
C ILE A 165 -13.73 -8.85 -10.67
N GLY A 166 -14.95 -8.87 -10.13
CA GLY A 166 -15.46 -9.98 -9.30
C GLY A 166 -15.47 -11.33 -10.03
N SER A 167 -15.65 -11.32 -11.35
CA SER A 167 -15.60 -12.56 -12.17
C SER A 167 -14.25 -13.30 -12.11
N TYR A 168 -13.16 -12.60 -11.77
CA TYR A 168 -11.84 -13.22 -11.57
C TYR A 168 -11.68 -13.85 -10.18
N PHE A 169 -12.62 -13.60 -9.25
CA PHE A 169 -12.56 -14.03 -7.86
C PHE A 169 -13.66 -15.04 -7.49
N PRO A 170 -13.72 -16.21 -8.16
CA PRO A 170 -14.76 -17.21 -7.89
C PRO A 170 -14.63 -17.69 -6.42
N GLY A 171 -15.75 -17.69 -5.70
CA GLY A 171 -15.80 -18.12 -4.29
C GLY A 171 -15.37 -17.08 -3.26
N HIS A 172 -14.85 -15.91 -3.68
CA HIS A 172 -14.53 -14.83 -2.76
C HIS A 172 -15.77 -13.94 -2.52
N ASN A 173 -15.93 -13.51 -1.28
CA ASN A 173 -16.96 -12.52 -0.95
C ASN A 173 -16.36 -11.10 -1.02
N PRO A 174 -17.04 -10.15 -1.68
CA PRO A 174 -16.60 -8.76 -1.66
C PRO A 174 -16.52 -8.23 -0.22
N VAL A 175 -15.43 -7.55 0.10
CA VAL A 175 -15.19 -6.99 1.43
C VAL A 175 -15.76 -5.58 1.50
N PRO A 176 -16.60 -5.25 2.49
CA PRO A 176 -17.07 -3.89 2.71
C PRO A 176 -15.91 -2.91 2.84
N MET A 177 -15.97 -1.80 2.13
CA MET A 177 -14.89 -0.82 2.09
C MET A 177 -14.57 -0.26 3.49
N GLU A 178 -15.58 -0.14 4.36
CA GLU A 178 -15.38 0.27 5.74
C GLU A 178 -14.43 -0.67 6.50
N ARG A 179 -14.56 -1.99 6.31
CA ARG A 179 -13.65 -2.97 6.92
C ARG A 179 -12.22 -2.79 6.43
N VAL A 180 -12.05 -2.52 5.12
CA VAL A 180 -10.74 -2.26 4.53
C VAL A 180 -10.11 -1.02 5.16
N VAL A 181 -10.85 0.09 5.23
CA VAL A 181 -10.40 1.34 5.87
C VAL A 181 -10.03 1.10 7.33
N ASN A 182 -10.82 0.33 8.08
CA ASN A 182 -10.50 0.00 9.48
C ASN A 182 -9.17 -0.75 9.61
N GLY A 183 -8.77 -1.56 8.61
CA GLY A 183 -7.43 -2.16 8.54
C GLY A 183 -6.31 -1.11 8.50
N TYR A 184 -6.49 -0.04 7.70
CA TYR A 184 -5.54 1.07 7.66
C TYR A 184 -5.55 1.87 8.97
N LEU A 185 -6.71 2.15 9.56
CA LEU A 185 -6.80 2.83 10.86
C LEU A 185 -6.05 2.05 11.94
N LYS A 186 -6.20 0.72 11.97
CA LYS A 186 -5.46 -0.14 12.90
C LYS A 186 -3.94 -0.01 12.74
N SER A 187 -3.45 0.11 11.50
CA SER A 187 -2.02 0.32 11.25
C SER A 187 -1.56 1.72 11.64
N ILE A 188 -2.30 2.75 11.26
CA ILE A 188 -1.94 4.17 11.45
C ILE A 188 -2.00 4.55 12.93
N LEU A 189 -3.12 4.24 13.59
CA LEU A 189 -3.46 4.72 14.93
C LEU A 189 -3.20 3.70 16.04
N GLY A 190 -3.07 2.42 15.69
CA GLY A 190 -2.86 1.34 16.65
C GLY A 190 -1.39 1.19 17.06
N ILE A 191 -1.10 0.17 17.87
CA ILE A 191 0.23 -0.11 18.42
C ILE A 191 0.97 -1.25 17.71
N CYS A 192 0.32 -1.93 16.76
CA CYS A 192 0.91 -3.09 16.09
C CYS A 192 2.02 -2.69 15.12
N THR A 193 3.01 -3.58 14.95
CA THR A 193 4.05 -3.49 13.94
C THR A 193 4.36 -4.89 13.37
N GLY A 194 4.84 -4.96 12.14
CA GLY A 194 5.18 -6.21 11.46
C GLY A 194 3.98 -7.07 11.06
N GLN A 195 2.76 -6.51 11.09
CA GLN A 195 1.55 -7.27 10.84
C GLN A 195 1.14 -7.23 9.36
N VAL A 196 0.74 -8.40 8.84
CA VAL A 196 -0.13 -8.50 7.67
C VAL A 196 -1.57 -8.42 8.17
N ILE A 197 -2.18 -7.25 8.05
CA ILE A 197 -3.55 -6.97 8.49
C ILE A 197 -4.50 -7.49 7.42
N LYS A 198 -4.98 -8.72 7.61
CA LYS A 198 -5.88 -9.41 6.69
C LYS A 198 -7.29 -8.85 6.81
N VAL A 199 -7.89 -8.51 5.67
CA VAL A 199 -9.24 -7.94 5.58
C VAL A 199 -9.99 -8.65 4.44
N TYR A 200 -10.42 -9.89 4.73
CA TYR A 200 -11.20 -10.78 3.85
C TYR A 200 -11.97 -11.81 4.67
#